data_7fbfe78323b21bb06ee3d9277790d13e
#
_entry.id   7fbfe78323b21bb06ee3d9277790d13e
#
_cell.length_a   1.000
_cell.length_b   1.000
_cell.length_c   1.000
_cell.angle_alpha   90.00
_cell.angle_beta   90.00
_cell.angle_gamma   90.00
#
_symmetry.space_group_name_H-M   'P 1'
#
loop_
_entity.id
_entity.type
_entity.pdbx_description
1 polymer ?
#
loop_
_entity_poly.entity_id
_entity_poly.type
_entity_poly.pdbx_seq_one_letter_code
_entity_poly.pdbx_strand_id
1 'polypeptide(L)'
;MATIDQTPYWKTLLPIIESGAMQAAIDGIYRYPYRINLYPGTSCMFSCHFCNRNYDYVVKDSENIFSQLIEQDDGSDKHRFGVTGGLEPLTSPYIGKICKDLHDGGYVSRMVTNGFLLNDKMLRKNPYI
;
A
#
# COMPACT_ATOMS: atom_id res chain seq x y z
N MET A 1 -26.58 -13.65 -22.01
CA MET A 1 -25.88 -13.88 -20.75
C MET A 1 -24.67 -12.98 -20.74
N ALA A 2 -24.65 -11.92 -19.90
CA ALA A 2 -23.47 -11.04 -19.80
C ALA A 2 -22.36 -11.83 -19.13
N THR A 3 -21.28 -12.08 -19.83
CA THR A 3 -20.04 -12.60 -19.23
C THR A 3 -19.47 -11.49 -18.34
N ILE A 4 -19.57 -11.68 -17.03
CA ILE A 4 -18.85 -10.84 -16.08
C ILE A 4 -17.38 -11.02 -16.38
N ASP A 5 -16.70 -9.95 -16.81
CA ASP A 5 -15.25 -9.96 -16.99
C ASP A 5 -14.60 -10.11 -15.62
N GLN A 6 -14.20 -11.33 -15.29
CA GLN A 6 -13.53 -11.66 -14.02
C GLN A 6 -12.02 -11.41 -14.08
N THR A 7 -11.52 -10.87 -15.19
CA THR A 7 -10.10 -10.60 -15.40
C THR A 7 -9.42 -9.83 -14.25
N PRO A 8 -10.05 -8.82 -13.59
CA PRO A 8 -9.44 -8.13 -12.47
C PRO A 8 -9.21 -9.03 -11.25
N TYR A 9 -10.12 -9.95 -10.96
CA TYR A 9 -10.01 -10.85 -9.81
C TYR A 9 -8.91 -11.90 -10.01
N TRP A 10 -8.83 -12.50 -11.16
CA TRP A 10 -7.81 -13.49 -11.47
C TRP A 10 -6.41 -12.89 -11.47
N LYS A 11 -6.24 -11.66 -11.99
CA LYS A 11 -4.96 -10.93 -11.95
C LYS A 11 -4.49 -10.64 -10.53
N THR A 12 -5.39 -10.62 -9.55
CA THR A 12 -5.05 -10.37 -8.15
C THR A 12 -4.86 -11.67 -7.37
N LEU A 13 -5.70 -12.67 -7.62
CA LEU A 13 -5.69 -13.94 -6.88
C LEU A 13 -4.67 -14.94 -7.41
N LEU A 14 -4.50 -15.01 -8.73
CA LEU A 14 -3.62 -16.00 -9.34
C LEU A 14 -2.18 -15.93 -8.81
N PRO A 15 -1.55 -14.75 -8.71
CA PRO A 15 -0.21 -14.66 -8.11
C PRO A 15 -0.15 -15.12 -6.64
N ILE A 16 -1.22 -14.94 -5.87
CA ILE A 16 -1.31 -15.42 -4.48
C ILE A 16 -1.35 -16.94 -4.44
N ILE A 17 -2.12 -17.56 -5.34
CA ILE A 17 -2.22 -19.01 -5.46
C ILE A 17 -0.89 -19.59 -5.96
N GLU A 18 -0.31 -19.02 -7.00
CA GLU A 18 0.96 -19.45 -7.60
C GLU A 18 2.16 -19.31 -6.64
N SER A 19 2.12 -18.31 -5.74
CA SER A 19 3.15 -18.14 -4.70
C SER A 19 3.16 -19.26 -3.65
N GLY A 20 2.12 -20.09 -3.60
CA GLY A 20 1.92 -21.12 -2.57
C GLY A 20 1.53 -20.56 -1.20
N ALA A 21 1.25 -19.26 -1.09
CA ALA A 21 0.89 -18.63 0.18
C ALA A 21 -0.43 -19.18 0.75
N MET A 22 -1.38 -19.48 -0.13
CA MET A 22 -2.67 -20.06 0.25
C MET A 22 -2.51 -21.48 0.82
N GLN A 23 -1.69 -22.32 0.16
CA GLN A 23 -1.41 -23.66 0.65
C GLN A 23 -0.65 -23.63 1.99
N ALA A 24 0.33 -22.75 2.12
CA ALA A 24 1.06 -22.57 3.38
C ALA A 24 0.12 -22.16 4.53
N ALA A 25 -0.87 -21.29 4.27
CA ALA A 25 -1.87 -20.91 5.27
C ALA A 25 -2.76 -22.10 5.69
N ILE A 26 -3.17 -22.95 4.73
CA ILE A 26 -3.93 -24.18 5.00
C ILE A 26 -3.11 -25.15 5.86
N ASP A 27 -1.82 -25.28 5.56
CA ASP A 27 -0.90 -26.20 6.24
C ASP A 27 -0.38 -25.64 7.58
N GLY A 28 -0.80 -24.43 7.98
CA GLY A 28 -0.34 -23.75 9.19
C GLY A 28 1.13 -23.33 9.14
N ILE A 29 1.71 -23.23 7.96
CA ILE A 29 3.11 -22.83 7.76
C ILE A 29 3.16 -21.31 7.70
N TYR A 30 3.96 -20.69 8.60
CA TYR A 30 4.19 -19.26 8.55
C TYR A 30 4.94 -18.87 7.28
N ARG A 31 4.37 -17.90 6.55
CA ARG A 31 5.03 -17.21 5.45
C ARG A 31 4.84 -15.71 5.56
N TYR A 32 5.80 -14.97 5.02
CA TYR A 32 5.68 -13.54 4.91
C TYR A 32 4.48 -13.17 4.03
N PRO A 33 3.72 -12.09 4.35
CA PRO A 33 2.57 -11.69 3.56
C PRO A 33 2.95 -11.46 2.10
N TYR A 34 2.14 -11.97 1.19
CA TYR A 34 2.34 -11.73 -0.25
C TYR A 34 2.22 -10.26 -0.61
N ARG A 35 1.33 -9.54 0.07
CA ARG A 35 1.12 -8.10 -0.13
C ARG A 35 0.88 -7.40 1.19
N ILE A 36 1.49 -6.23 1.33
CA ILE A 36 1.32 -5.34 2.48
C ILE A 36 0.86 -3.99 1.96
N ASN A 37 -0.31 -3.53 2.41
CA ASN A 37 -0.83 -2.21 2.09
C ASN A 37 -0.56 -1.27 3.27
N LEU A 38 0.16 -0.19 3.03
CA LEU A 38 0.45 0.85 3.99
C LEU A 38 -0.63 1.94 3.87
N TYR A 39 -1.21 2.33 5.00
CA TYR A 39 -2.29 3.33 5.10
C TYR A 39 -1.83 4.58 5.87
N PRO A 40 -0.93 5.40 5.30
CA PRO A 40 -0.32 6.50 6.02
C PRO A 40 -1.19 7.77 6.09
N GLY A 41 -2.27 7.86 5.32
CA GLY A 41 -3.09 9.06 5.23
C GLY A 41 -3.68 9.49 6.57
N THR A 42 -3.61 10.78 6.88
CA THR A 42 -4.12 11.37 8.12
C THR A 42 -5.43 12.14 7.95
N SER A 43 -5.74 12.54 6.73
CA SER A 43 -6.98 13.22 6.36
C SER A 43 -7.31 12.99 4.88
N CYS A 44 -8.44 13.49 4.43
CA CYS A 44 -8.77 13.56 3.01
C CYS A 44 -9.71 14.73 2.75
N MET A 45 -9.45 15.45 1.67
CA MET A 45 -10.26 16.59 1.22
C MET A 45 -11.54 16.19 0.47
N PHE A 46 -11.68 14.90 0.10
CA PHE A 46 -12.86 14.40 -0.62
C PHE A 46 -13.72 13.48 0.23
N SER A 47 -15.02 13.51 -0.02
CA SER A 47 -16.02 12.62 0.54
C SER A 47 -16.68 11.81 -0.57
N CYS A 48 -15.91 10.88 -1.16
CA CYS A 48 -16.40 10.06 -2.26
C CYS A 48 -17.48 9.10 -1.79
N HIS A 49 -18.62 9.04 -2.47
CA HIS A 49 -19.77 8.21 -2.09
C HIS A 49 -19.49 6.70 -2.07
N PHE A 50 -18.49 6.25 -2.81
CA PHE A 50 -18.04 4.84 -2.84
C PHE A 50 -16.93 4.54 -1.82
N CYS A 51 -16.47 5.54 -1.05
CA CYS A 51 -15.37 5.37 -0.11
C CYS A 51 -15.87 4.86 1.23
N ASN A 52 -15.47 3.66 1.59
CA ASN A 52 -15.90 2.98 2.81
C ASN A 52 -14.91 3.18 3.97
N ARG A 53 -14.44 4.42 4.18
CA ARG A 53 -13.49 4.70 5.26
C ARG A 53 -14.14 5.30 6.48
N ASN A 54 -13.49 5.08 7.63
CA ASN A 54 -13.82 5.77 8.86
C ASN A 54 -12.92 7.01 9.02
N TYR A 55 -13.51 8.19 9.09
CA TYR A 55 -12.81 9.47 9.26
C TYR A 55 -12.35 9.71 10.70
N ASP A 56 -12.92 8.99 11.66
CA ASP A 56 -12.61 9.17 13.08
C ASP A 56 -11.36 8.43 13.51
N TYR A 57 -10.83 7.56 12.66
CA TYR A 57 -9.66 6.75 12.96
C TYR A 57 -8.43 7.20 12.19
N VAL A 58 -7.47 7.78 12.91
CA VAL A 58 -6.17 8.21 12.36
C VAL A 58 -5.05 7.48 13.07
N VAL A 59 -4.16 6.84 12.31
CA VAL A 59 -2.96 6.19 12.86
C VAL A 59 -1.97 7.29 13.25
N LYS A 60 -1.67 7.41 14.55
CA LYS A 60 -0.84 8.52 15.08
C LYS A 60 0.67 8.31 14.90
N ASP A 61 1.17 7.09 14.93
CA ASP A 61 2.60 6.76 14.92
C ASP A 61 3.00 5.92 13.70
N SER A 62 2.53 6.32 12.53
CA SER A 62 2.71 5.53 11.30
C SER A 62 4.16 5.48 10.80
N GLU A 63 5.00 6.44 11.16
CA GLU A 63 6.40 6.49 10.70
C GLU A 63 7.20 5.27 11.14
N ASN A 64 7.24 5.00 12.43
CA ASN A 64 8.04 3.90 12.98
C ASN A 64 7.50 2.53 12.54
N ILE A 65 6.16 2.37 12.50
CA ILE A 65 5.53 1.12 12.11
C ILE A 65 5.87 0.78 10.66
N PHE A 66 5.76 1.74 9.75
CA PHE A 66 5.99 1.49 8.33
C PHE A 66 7.46 1.25 8.02
N SER A 67 8.37 2.03 8.62
CA SER A 67 9.81 1.80 8.49
C SER A 67 10.20 0.43 9.02
N GLN A 68 9.71 0.01 10.18
CA GLN A 68 9.97 -1.30 10.75
C GLN A 68 9.45 -2.43 9.86
N LEU A 69 8.26 -2.29 9.27
CA LEU A 69 7.72 -3.28 8.34
C LEU A 69 8.59 -3.44 7.10
N ILE A 70 9.11 -2.35 6.56
CA ILE A 70 9.99 -2.37 5.39
C ILE A 70 11.35 -2.98 5.74
N GLU A 71 11.93 -2.61 6.88
CA GLU A 71 13.22 -3.12 7.35
C GLU A 71 13.19 -4.61 7.71
N GLN A 72 12.07 -5.09 8.23
CA GLN A 72 11.88 -6.50 8.63
C GLN A 72 11.46 -7.41 7.47
N ASP A 73 11.17 -6.84 6.30
CA ASP A 73 10.80 -7.66 5.14
C ASP A 73 11.97 -8.52 4.68
N ASP A 74 11.66 -9.74 4.25
CA ASP A 74 12.64 -10.70 3.75
C ASP A 74 13.22 -10.34 2.37
N GLY A 75 12.66 -9.32 1.73
CA GLY A 75 13.08 -8.85 0.41
C GLY A 75 12.83 -9.82 -0.75
N SER A 76 12.12 -10.91 -0.52
CA SER A 76 11.86 -11.95 -1.52
C SER A 76 10.94 -11.49 -2.65
N ASP A 77 10.05 -10.51 -2.38
CA ASP A 77 9.16 -9.92 -3.38
C ASP A 77 9.25 -8.39 -3.35
N LYS A 78 9.87 -7.83 -4.38
CA LYS A 78 10.03 -6.36 -4.52
C LYS A 78 8.73 -5.61 -4.89
N HIS A 79 7.64 -6.30 -5.16
CA HIS A 79 6.31 -5.73 -5.40
C HIS A 79 5.35 -5.85 -4.20
N ARG A 80 5.84 -6.26 -3.06
CA ARG A 80 5.04 -6.56 -1.87
C ARG A 80 4.29 -5.35 -1.32
N PHE A 81 4.92 -4.17 -1.31
CA PHE A 81 4.35 -2.99 -0.68
C PHE A 81 3.49 -2.16 -1.63
N GLY A 82 2.34 -1.73 -1.11
CA GLY A 82 1.49 -0.71 -1.71
C GLY A 82 1.21 0.41 -0.73
N VAL A 83 1.23 1.65 -1.18
CA VAL A 83 0.81 2.82 -0.40
C VAL A 83 -0.59 3.20 -0.85
N THR A 84 -1.58 2.98 -0.02
CA THR A 84 -2.96 3.12 -0.44
C THR A 84 -3.88 3.50 0.71
N GLY A 85 -5.10 3.76 0.41
CA GLY A 85 -6.29 3.64 1.23
C GLY A 85 -6.32 4.30 2.60
N GLY A 86 -7.36 3.97 3.32
CA GLY A 86 -7.73 4.66 4.53
C GLY A 86 -8.14 6.09 4.21
N LEU A 87 -7.24 7.03 4.37
CA LEU A 87 -7.36 8.42 3.98
C LEU A 87 -6.41 8.74 2.80
N GLU A 88 -6.29 9.99 2.40
CA GLU A 88 -5.39 10.38 1.32
C GLU A 88 -3.92 10.22 1.73
N PRO A 89 -3.12 9.37 1.09
CA PRO A 89 -1.73 9.13 1.49
C PRO A 89 -0.85 10.39 1.49
N LEU A 90 -1.06 11.30 0.55
CA LEU A 90 -0.27 12.54 0.42
C LEU A 90 -0.49 13.53 1.57
N THR A 91 -1.47 13.30 2.45
CA THR A 91 -1.67 14.09 3.67
C THR A 91 -0.76 13.65 4.81
N SER A 92 -0.12 12.49 4.70
CA SER A 92 0.81 12.01 5.71
C SER A 92 2.06 12.90 5.79
N PRO A 93 2.47 13.36 6.97
CA PRO A 93 3.73 14.09 7.13
C PRO A 93 4.95 13.20 6.82
N TYR A 94 4.79 11.89 6.84
CA TYR A 94 5.85 10.89 6.65
C TYR A 94 5.89 10.28 5.26
N ILE A 95 5.02 10.70 4.34
CA ILE A 95 4.91 10.07 3.01
C ILE A 95 6.24 10.08 2.26
N GLY A 96 7.00 11.17 2.35
CA GLY A 96 8.32 11.27 1.71
C GLY A 96 9.33 10.27 2.26
N LYS A 97 9.32 10.05 3.59
CA LYS A 97 10.18 9.05 4.23
C LYS A 97 9.77 7.63 3.85
N ILE A 98 8.47 7.32 3.86
CA ILE A 98 7.96 6.00 3.47
C ILE A 98 8.36 5.67 2.04
N CYS A 99 8.17 6.59 1.09
CA CYS A 99 8.57 6.39 -0.30
C CYS A 99 10.08 6.23 -0.44
N LYS A 100 10.86 6.99 0.33
CA LYS A 100 12.32 6.86 0.35
C LYS A 100 12.76 5.48 0.88
N ASP A 101 12.19 5.02 2.00
CA ASP A 101 12.53 3.72 2.60
C ASP A 101 12.21 2.58 1.63
N LEU A 102 11.06 2.65 0.93
CA LEU A 102 10.69 1.70 -0.11
C LEU A 102 11.67 1.72 -1.29
N HIS A 103 12.06 2.91 -1.75
CA HIS A 103 13.05 3.07 -2.82
C HIS A 103 14.41 2.50 -2.41
N ASP A 104 14.91 2.85 -1.23
CA ASP A 104 16.20 2.40 -0.72
C ASP A 104 16.23 0.87 -0.52
N GLY A 105 15.10 0.27 -0.15
CA GLY A 105 14.90 -1.18 -0.08
C GLY A 105 14.77 -1.86 -1.45
N GLY A 106 14.77 -1.10 -2.55
CA GLY A 106 14.61 -1.60 -3.91
C GLY A 106 13.21 -2.10 -4.24
N TYR A 107 12.18 -1.63 -3.50
CA TYR A 107 10.79 -2.01 -3.75
C TYR A 107 10.16 -1.19 -4.87
N VAL A 108 9.36 -1.85 -5.68
CA VAL A 108 8.48 -1.23 -6.67
C VAL A 108 7.10 -1.08 -6.04
N SER A 109 6.86 0.07 -5.43
CA SER A 109 5.59 0.35 -4.77
C SER A 109 4.57 0.97 -5.73
N ARG A 110 3.29 0.80 -5.39
CA ARG A 110 2.18 1.49 -6.05
C ARG A 110 1.52 2.40 -5.06
N MET A 111 1.20 3.62 -5.47
CA MET A 111 0.43 4.55 -4.66
C MET A 111 -0.97 4.74 -5.25
N VAL A 112 -1.98 4.68 -4.39
CA VAL A 112 -3.36 5.06 -4.74
C VAL A 112 -3.66 6.38 -4.05
N THR A 113 -3.82 7.43 -4.83
CA THR A 113 -4.07 8.80 -4.38
C THR A 113 -5.19 9.44 -5.20
N ASN A 114 -5.89 10.41 -4.63
CA ASN A 114 -6.82 11.25 -5.38
C ASN A 114 -6.10 12.31 -6.24
N GLY A 115 -4.79 12.44 -6.11
CA GLY A 115 -3.95 13.33 -6.90
C GLY A 115 -4.04 14.82 -6.55
N PHE A 116 -4.95 15.24 -5.69
CA PHE A 116 -5.21 16.66 -5.42
C PHE A 116 -3.98 17.41 -4.87
N LEU A 117 -3.18 16.73 -4.05
CA LEU A 117 -1.95 17.29 -3.48
C LEU A 117 -0.71 17.06 -4.35
N LEU A 118 -0.85 16.33 -5.46
CA LEU A 118 0.27 16.01 -6.35
C LEU A 118 0.58 17.22 -7.24
N ASN A 119 1.58 17.97 -6.86
CA ASN A 119 2.06 19.15 -7.58
C ASN A 119 3.58 19.26 -7.52
N ASP A 120 4.16 20.17 -8.30
CA ASP A 120 5.62 20.36 -8.39
C ASP A 120 6.29 20.58 -7.04
N LYS A 121 5.64 21.31 -6.13
CA LYS A 121 6.17 21.55 -4.77
C LYS A 121 6.24 20.25 -3.96
N MET A 122 5.20 19.44 -4.04
CA MET A 122 5.14 18.12 -3.38
C MET A 122 6.22 17.19 -3.93
N LEU A 123 6.34 17.08 -5.25
CA LEU A 123 7.32 16.23 -5.92
C LEU A 123 8.76 16.67 -5.65
N ARG A 124 9.06 17.98 -5.67
CA ARG A 124 10.40 18.50 -5.33
C ARG A 124 10.78 18.21 -3.87
N LYS A 125 9.81 18.26 -2.96
CA LYS A 125 10.03 17.94 -1.55
C LYS A 125 10.20 16.43 -1.31
N ASN A 126 9.56 15.61 -2.13
CA ASN A 126 9.52 14.16 -1.96
C ASN A 126 9.83 13.47 -3.30
N PRO A 127 11.10 13.42 -3.71
CA PRO A 127 11.50 12.97 -5.05
C PRO A 127 11.31 11.48 -5.30
N TYR A 128 10.88 10.72 -4.30
CA TYR A 128 10.63 9.28 -4.39
C TYR A 128 9.12 8.94 -4.48
N ILE A 129 8.23 9.95 -4.58
CA ILE A 129 6.80 9.77 -4.84
C ILE A 129 6.56 9.45 -6.31
#